data_0f50e67fb8765b8e0f561d824d90dcb1
#
_entry.id   0f50e67fb8765b8e0f561d824d90dcb1
#
_cell.length_a   1.000
_cell.length_b   1.000
_cell.length_c   1.000
_cell.angle_alpha   90.00
_cell.angle_beta   90.00
_cell.angle_gamma   90.00
#
_symmetry.space_group_name_H-M   'P 1'
#
loop_
_entity.id
_entity.type
_entity.pdbx_description
1 polymer ?
#
loop_
_entity_poly.entity_id
_entity_poly.type
_entity_poly.pdbx_seq_one_letter_code
_entity_poly.pdbx_strand_id
1 'polypeptide(L)'
;MRKFIFDINSPLWRFMGFLGDLVCINLLFIATSVPVVTIGVSVTAMNSVCYKLKEKRDNGLVRDYLRAFVENFKKSTVLWILFLVFLAGCVLNFNVVFNTDIPQKKVIMILLGAVIFLLSTTVMYSLAMLARFDNSLKDTVVKAFLIGMMSFPYTVVIVLMAIIGFLISIESLVHLLYAFAFWFLIGFGLFGYICSRLFLRAFRRFTRKEELPEVSEIQEEDNR
;
A
#
# COMPACT_ATOMS: atom_id res chain seq x y z
N MET A 1 -9.42 -41.14 12.75
CA MET A 1 -8.55 -39.94 12.73
C MET A 1 -7.84 -39.65 11.38
N ARG A 2 -7.69 -40.58 10.44
CA ARG A 2 -7.00 -40.37 9.15
C ARG A 2 -7.82 -39.63 8.07
N LYS A 3 -9.14 -39.50 8.15
CA LYS A 3 -9.98 -38.83 7.15
C LYS A 3 -9.96 -37.29 7.20
N PHE A 4 -9.49 -36.68 8.29
CA PHE A 4 -9.47 -35.21 8.44
C PHE A 4 -8.31 -34.52 7.70
N ILE A 5 -7.26 -35.25 7.32
CA ILE A 5 -6.03 -34.66 6.71
C ILE A 5 -6.16 -34.57 5.19
N PHE A 6 -7.00 -35.37 4.55
CA PHE A 6 -7.16 -35.43 3.09
C PHE A 6 -8.46 -34.77 2.56
N ASP A 7 -9.22 -34.11 3.43
CA ASP A 7 -10.41 -33.36 2.98
C ASP A 7 -9.96 -31.98 2.45
N ILE A 8 -10.15 -31.77 1.13
CA ILE A 8 -9.81 -30.50 0.43
C ILE A 8 -10.48 -29.28 1.07
N ASN A 9 -11.56 -29.49 1.83
CA ASN A 9 -12.27 -28.48 2.61
C ASN A 9 -11.72 -28.27 4.03
N SER A 10 -10.67 -28.99 4.43
CA SER A 10 -10.10 -28.82 5.76
C SER A 10 -9.46 -27.43 5.92
N PRO A 11 -9.50 -26.82 7.12
CA PRO A 11 -8.91 -25.52 7.38
C PRO A 11 -7.40 -25.46 7.05
N LEU A 12 -6.72 -26.61 7.12
CA LEU A 12 -5.30 -26.74 6.76
C LEU A 12 -5.07 -26.52 5.27
N TRP A 13 -5.87 -27.12 4.38
CA TRP A 13 -5.75 -26.95 2.93
C TRP A 13 -6.09 -25.53 2.49
N ARG A 14 -7.07 -24.89 3.13
CA ARG A 14 -7.38 -23.47 2.89
C ARG A 14 -6.22 -22.55 3.29
N PHE A 15 -5.57 -22.85 4.41
CA PHE A 15 -4.39 -22.10 4.86
C PHE A 15 -3.20 -22.31 3.92
N MET A 16 -2.95 -23.54 3.47
CA MET A 16 -1.89 -23.84 2.49
C MET A 16 -2.15 -23.16 1.15
N GLY A 17 -3.39 -23.17 0.67
CA GLY A 17 -3.80 -22.43 -0.53
C GLY A 17 -3.55 -20.93 -0.41
N PHE A 18 -3.95 -20.33 0.70
CA PHE A 18 -3.70 -18.92 0.99
C PHE A 18 -2.20 -18.58 1.04
N LEU A 19 -1.37 -19.44 1.63
CA LEU A 19 0.09 -19.26 1.59
C LEU A 19 0.63 -19.33 0.16
N GLY A 20 0.16 -20.27 -0.65
CA GLY A 20 0.51 -20.36 -2.07
C GLY A 20 0.15 -19.10 -2.84
N ASP A 21 -1.03 -18.54 -2.59
CA ASP A 21 -1.47 -17.27 -3.19
C ASP A 21 -0.55 -16.11 -2.80
N LEU A 22 -0.16 -16.01 -1.53
CA LEU A 22 0.76 -14.97 -1.06
C LEU A 22 2.15 -15.10 -1.70
N VAL A 23 2.69 -16.32 -1.83
CA VAL A 23 3.96 -16.57 -2.51
C VAL A 23 3.85 -16.17 -4.00
N CYS A 24 2.77 -16.53 -4.66
CA CYS A 24 2.54 -16.18 -6.06
C CYS A 24 2.47 -14.66 -6.26
N ILE A 25 1.72 -13.95 -5.42
CA ILE A 25 1.66 -12.47 -5.43
C ILE A 25 3.04 -11.87 -5.22
N ASN A 26 3.80 -12.41 -4.27
CA ASN A 26 5.13 -11.94 -3.94
C ASN A 26 6.09 -12.05 -5.14
N LEU A 27 6.13 -13.21 -5.79
CA LEU A 27 6.97 -13.45 -6.96
C LEU A 27 6.57 -12.55 -8.15
N LEU A 28 5.27 -12.38 -8.40
CA LEU A 28 4.78 -11.46 -9.42
C LEU A 28 5.19 -10.01 -9.10
N PHE A 29 5.04 -9.59 -7.85
CA PHE A 29 5.45 -8.27 -7.41
C PHE A 29 6.94 -8.04 -7.63
N ILE A 30 7.79 -8.96 -7.21
CA ILE A 30 9.25 -8.85 -7.41
C ILE A 30 9.59 -8.78 -8.90
N ALA A 31 9.05 -9.70 -9.70
CA ALA A 31 9.33 -9.77 -11.14
C ALA A 31 8.93 -8.46 -11.87
N THR A 32 7.78 -7.88 -11.52
CA THR A 32 7.29 -6.65 -12.15
C THR A 32 7.88 -5.37 -11.56
N SER A 33 8.54 -5.44 -10.39
CA SER A 33 9.19 -4.31 -9.71
C SER A 33 10.67 -4.17 -10.05
N VAL A 34 11.25 -5.08 -10.87
CA VAL A 34 12.66 -5.01 -11.29
C VAL A 34 13.03 -3.63 -11.87
N PRO A 35 12.23 -3.04 -12.79
CA PRO A 35 12.42 -1.65 -13.14
C PRO A 35 11.85 -0.75 -12.04
N VAL A 36 12.66 0.14 -11.47
CA VAL A 36 12.23 1.07 -10.40
C VAL A 36 11.00 1.89 -10.78
N VAL A 37 10.86 2.21 -12.06
CA VAL A 37 9.73 2.98 -12.62
C VAL A 37 8.40 2.24 -12.49
N THR A 38 8.40 0.93 -12.51
CA THR A 38 7.18 0.10 -12.45
C THR A 38 6.76 -0.29 -11.03
N ILE A 39 7.54 0.04 -10.00
CA ILE A 39 7.20 -0.29 -8.59
C ILE A 39 5.80 0.24 -8.23
N GLY A 40 5.46 1.47 -8.63
CA GLY A 40 4.13 2.04 -8.35
C GLY A 40 2.99 1.21 -8.95
N VAL A 41 3.16 0.75 -10.19
CA VAL A 41 2.16 -0.12 -10.86
C VAL A 41 2.09 -1.48 -10.19
N SER A 42 3.24 -2.05 -9.82
CA SER A 42 3.32 -3.35 -9.14
C SER A 42 2.61 -3.31 -7.78
N VAL A 43 2.77 -2.22 -7.01
CA VAL A 43 2.04 -1.98 -5.75
C VAL A 43 0.53 -1.88 -6.01
N THR A 44 0.10 -1.17 -7.05
CA THR A 44 -1.31 -1.06 -7.42
C THR A 44 -1.89 -2.42 -7.80
N ALA A 45 -1.21 -3.18 -8.65
CA ALA A 45 -1.63 -4.53 -9.06
C ALA A 45 -1.71 -5.48 -7.87
N MET A 46 -0.71 -5.47 -6.98
CA MET A 46 -0.69 -6.25 -5.74
C MET A 46 -1.90 -5.92 -4.85
N ASN A 47 -2.19 -4.64 -4.62
CA ASN A 47 -3.36 -4.23 -3.83
C ASN A 47 -4.67 -4.71 -4.49
N SER A 48 -4.81 -4.61 -5.82
CA SER A 48 -6.00 -5.06 -6.56
C SER A 48 -6.27 -6.55 -6.32
N VAL A 49 -5.24 -7.40 -6.45
CA VAL A 49 -5.38 -8.83 -6.21
C VAL A 49 -5.68 -9.13 -4.73
N CYS A 50 -5.00 -8.45 -3.80
CA CYS A 50 -5.28 -8.60 -2.37
C CYS A 50 -6.72 -8.23 -1.99
N TYR A 51 -7.33 -7.24 -2.67
CA TYR A 51 -8.74 -6.91 -2.48
C TYR A 51 -9.66 -8.01 -2.98
N LYS A 52 -9.39 -8.60 -4.17
CA LYS A 52 -10.15 -9.70 -4.75
C LYS A 52 -10.06 -10.98 -3.92
N LEU A 53 -8.87 -11.35 -3.44
CA LEU A 53 -8.66 -12.47 -2.53
C LEU A 53 -9.55 -12.36 -1.28
N LYS A 54 -9.67 -11.16 -0.73
CA LYS A 54 -10.53 -10.93 0.42
C LYS A 54 -12.02 -11.09 0.09
N GLU A 55 -12.42 -10.65 -1.11
CA GLU A 55 -13.80 -10.73 -1.58
C GLU A 55 -14.16 -12.11 -2.17
N LYS A 56 -13.20 -13.06 -2.21
CA LYS A 56 -13.32 -14.39 -2.83
C LYS A 56 -13.79 -14.32 -4.29
N ARG A 57 -13.30 -13.32 -5.03
CA ARG A 57 -13.64 -13.03 -6.42
C ARG A 57 -12.43 -13.19 -7.35
N ASP A 58 -11.62 -14.17 -7.12
CA ASP A 58 -10.45 -14.45 -7.95
C ASP A 58 -10.84 -15.32 -9.16
N ASN A 59 -10.55 -14.83 -10.35
CA ASN A 59 -10.67 -15.54 -11.62
C ASN A 59 -9.32 -16.11 -12.10
N GLY A 60 -8.41 -16.38 -11.19
CA GLY A 60 -7.03 -16.76 -11.45
C GLY A 60 -6.07 -15.62 -11.11
N LEU A 61 -5.32 -15.81 -10.02
CA LEU A 61 -4.49 -14.79 -9.36
C LEU A 61 -3.51 -14.12 -10.30
N VAL A 62 -2.77 -14.90 -11.10
CA VAL A 62 -1.77 -14.39 -12.06
C VAL A 62 -2.44 -13.51 -13.14
N ARG A 63 -3.56 -13.98 -13.68
CA ARG A 63 -4.31 -13.24 -14.70
C ARG A 63 -4.85 -11.91 -14.14
N ASP A 64 -5.40 -11.94 -12.94
CA ASP A 64 -5.94 -10.77 -12.27
C ASP A 64 -4.84 -9.75 -11.95
N TYR A 65 -3.65 -10.21 -11.55
CA TYR A 65 -2.48 -9.36 -11.32
C TYR A 65 -2.02 -8.67 -12.60
N LEU A 66 -1.78 -9.44 -13.67
CA LEU A 66 -1.30 -8.90 -14.94
C LEU A 66 -2.33 -7.94 -15.57
N ARG A 67 -3.61 -8.27 -15.47
CA ARG A 67 -4.69 -7.39 -15.92
C ARG A 67 -4.68 -6.06 -15.17
N ALA A 68 -4.65 -6.09 -13.83
CA ALA A 68 -4.60 -4.89 -13.00
C ALA A 68 -3.32 -4.07 -13.27
N PHE A 69 -2.19 -4.75 -13.53
CA PHE A 69 -0.92 -4.12 -13.89
C PHE A 69 -1.05 -3.32 -15.19
N VAL A 70 -1.58 -3.93 -16.26
CA VAL A 70 -1.74 -3.26 -17.56
C VAL A 70 -2.77 -2.13 -17.49
N GLU A 71 -3.93 -2.36 -16.87
CA GLU A 71 -5.01 -1.37 -16.75
C GLU A 71 -4.57 -0.10 -16.02
N ASN A 72 -3.75 -0.24 -14.97
CA ASN A 72 -3.31 0.88 -14.15
C ASN A 72 -1.92 1.42 -14.54
N PHE A 73 -1.27 0.84 -15.56
CA PHE A 73 0.12 1.15 -15.90
C PHE A 73 0.38 2.65 -16.03
N LYS A 74 -0.40 3.33 -16.86
CA LYS A 74 -0.20 4.76 -17.14
C LYS A 74 -0.43 5.65 -15.91
N LYS A 75 -1.56 5.44 -15.21
CA LYS A 75 -1.94 6.27 -14.05
C LYS A 75 -0.96 6.10 -12.89
N SER A 76 -0.63 4.85 -12.55
CA SER A 76 0.26 4.54 -11.43
C SER A 76 1.71 4.92 -11.70
N THR A 77 2.19 4.75 -12.95
CA THR A 77 3.55 5.15 -13.34
C THR A 77 3.74 6.66 -13.25
N VAL A 78 2.79 7.46 -13.77
CA VAL A 78 2.87 8.93 -13.68
C VAL A 78 2.92 9.37 -12.22
N LEU A 79 2.04 8.82 -11.38
CA LEU A 79 2.01 9.16 -9.96
C LEU A 79 3.31 8.79 -9.25
N TRP A 80 3.87 7.62 -9.57
CA TRP A 80 5.11 7.12 -8.98
C TRP A 80 6.32 7.96 -9.40
N ILE A 81 6.44 8.32 -10.69
CA ILE A 81 7.52 9.16 -11.19
C ILE A 81 7.47 10.54 -10.54
N LEU A 82 6.28 11.17 -10.46
CA LEU A 82 6.12 12.45 -9.77
C LEU A 82 6.60 12.36 -8.31
N PHE A 83 6.24 11.28 -7.61
CA PHE A 83 6.72 11.05 -6.26
C PHE A 83 8.24 10.91 -6.19
N LEU A 84 8.87 10.15 -7.09
CA LEU A 84 10.32 9.97 -7.12
C LEU A 84 11.05 11.29 -7.37
N VAL A 85 10.54 12.14 -8.27
CA VAL A 85 11.11 13.47 -8.54
C VAL A 85 11.03 14.36 -7.30
N PHE A 86 9.88 14.39 -6.62
CA PHE A 86 9.73 15.14 -5.37
C PHE A 86 10.62 14.59 -4.26
N LEU A 87 10.68 13.28 -4.12
CA LEU A 87 11.53 12.62 -3.12
C LEU A 87 13.01 12.95 -3.36
N ALA A 88 13.47 12.88 -4.62
CA ALA A 88 14.83 13.26 -4.98
C ALA A 88 15.13 14.73 -4.62
N GLY A 89 14.21 15.65 -4.92
CA GLY A 89 14.33 17.05 -4.51
C GLY A 89 14.43 17.21 -2.98
N CYS A 90 13.61 16.49 -2.22
CA CYS A 90 13.68 16.52 -0.77
C CYS A 90 15.00 15.96 -0.21
N VAL A 91 15.49 14.85 -0.78
CA VAL A 91 16.77 14.25 -0.38
C VAL A 91 17.94 15.18 -0.67
N LEU A 92 17.95 15.86 -1.82
CA LEU A 92 18.97 16.85 -2.17
C LEU A 92 18.95 18.02 -1.16
N ASN A 93 17.78 18.57 -0.86
CA ASN A 93 17.63 19.62 0.15
C ASN A 93 18.10 19.15 1.53
N PHE A 94 17.76 17.91 1.92
CA PHE A 94 18.21 17.34 3.19
C PHE A 94 19.74 17.29 3.27
N ASN A 95 20.43 16.85 2.21
CA ASN A 95 21.89 16.81 2.14
C ASN A 95 22.50 18.22 2.26
N VAL A 96 21.95 19.22 1.57
CA VAL A 96 22.43 20.61 1.65
C VAL A 96 22.30 21.14 3.08
N VAL A 97 21.12 21.00 3.69
CA VAL A 97 20.86 21.46 5.06
C VAL A 97 21.72 20.70 6.07
N PHE A 98 21.95 19.40 5.85
CA PHE A 98 22.78 18.58 6.74
C PHE A 98 24.24 19.04 6.77
N ASN A 99 24.80 19.45 5.62
CA ASN A 99 26.20 19.85 5.47
C ASN A 99 26.44 21.35 5.69
N THR A 100 25.40 22.15 5.95
CA THR A 100 25.50 23.60 6.17
C THR A 100 25.21 23.93 7.63
N ASP A 101 26.02 24.80 8.22
CA ASP A 101 25.80 25.29 9.59
C ASP A 101 24.81 26.47 9.58
N ILE A 102 23.53 26.15 9.64
CA ILE A 102 22.44 27.13 9.70
C ILE A 102 21.85 27.12 11.12
N PRO A 103 21.58 28.29 11.76
CA PRO A 103 21.04 28.33 13.11
C PRO A 103 19.72 27.55 13.31
N GLN A 104 18.89 27.46 12.25
CA GLN A 104 17.58 26.79 12.27
C GLN A 104 17.59 25.37 11.66
N LYS A 105 18.76 24.77 11.48
CA LYS A 105 18.96 23.45 10.87
C LYS A 105 17.94 22.39 11.35
N LYS A 106 17.78 22.25 12.66
CA LYS A 106 16.86 21.25 13.27
C LYS A 106 15.42 21.46 12.83
N VAL A 107 14.94 22.70 12.80
CA VAL A 107 13.57 23.04 12.39
C VAL A 107 13.34 22.71 10.93
N ILE A 108 14.27 23.06 10.06
CA ILE A 108 14.19 22.79 8.62
C ILE A 108 14.18 21.28 8.36
N MET A 109 15.02 20.51 9.05
CA MET A 109 15.05 19.04 8.93
C MET A 109 13.72 18.39 9.37
N ILE A 110 13.11 18.87 10.47
CA ILE A 110 11.81 18.38 10.94
C ILE A 110 10.71 18.68 9.91
N LEU A 111 10.67 19.91 9.38
CA LEU A 111 9.71 20.30 8.36
C LEU A 111 9.85 19.47 7.08
N LEU A 112 11.10 19.25 6.63
CA LEU A 112 11.40 18.43 5.46
C LEU A 112 10.95 16.98 5.68
N GLY A 113 11.22 16.41 6.86
CA GLY A 113 10.75 15.09 7.26
C GLY A 113 9.22 14.98 7.25
N ALA A 114 8.53 15.99 7.77
CA ALA A 114 7.06 16.05 7.75
C ALA A 114 6.51 16.09 6.32
N VAL A 115 7.12 16.84 5.42
CA VAL A 115 6.73 16.90 3.99
C VAL A 115 6.93 15.53 3.31
N ILE A 116 8.08 14.88 3.53
CA ILE A 116 8.35 13.54 2.99
C ILE A 116 7.31 12.54 3.52
N PHE A 117 6.99 12.60 4.80
CA PHE A 117 5.98 11.72 5.40
C PHE A 117 4.60 11.91 4.78
N LEU A 118 4.13 13.16 4.63
CA LEU A 118 2.84 13.48 4.02
C LEU A 118 2.78 13.04 2.55
N LEU A 119 3.83 13.30 1.77
CA LEU A 119 3.91 12.87 0.37
C LEU A 119 3.88 11.34 0.25
N SER A 120 4.69 10.64 1.04
CA SER A 120 4.75 9.17 1.03
C SER A 120 3.39 8.55 1.40
N THR A 121 2.73 9.10 2.41
CA THR A 121 1.39 8.68 2.82
C THR A 121 0.37 8.90 1.69
N THR A 122 0.36 10.10 1.08
CA THR A 122 -0.55 10.43 -0.02
C THR A 122 -0.38 9.47 -1.19
N VAL A 123 0.85 9.18 -1.59
CA VAL A 123 1.13 8.26 -2.71
C VAL A 123 0.72 6.83 -2.36
N MET A 124 1.00 6.35 -1.16
CA MET A 124 0.55 5.01 -0.72
C MET A 124 -0.96 4.85 -0.83
N TYR A 125 -1.73 5.82 -0.30
CA TYR A 125 -3.19 5.78 -0.39
C TYR A 125 -3.69 5.97 -1.82
N SER A 126 -3.01 6.78 -2.64
CA SER A 126 -3.36 6.97 -4.06
C SER A 126 -3.21 5.69 -4.87
N LEU A 127 -2.08 4.97 -4.72
CA LEU A 127 -1.86 3.69 -5.39
C LEU A 127 -2.86 2.62 -4.93
N ALA A 128 -3.17 2.58 -3.62
CA ALA A 128 -4.18 1.69 -3.06
C ALA A 128 -5.60 2.02 -3.58
N MET A 129 -5.90 3.29 -3.83
CA MET A 129 -7.17 3.76 -4.35
C MET A 129 -7.33 3.47 -5.84
N LEU A 130 -6.28 3.68 -6.65
CA LEU A 130 -6.25 3.30 -8.07
C LEU A 130 -6.48 1.80 -8.27
N ALA A 131 -6.07 0.97 -7.31
CA ALA A 131 -6.30 -0.48 -7.36
C ALA A 131 -7.78 -0.88 -7.25
N ARG A 132 -8.66 0.03 -6.79
CA ARG A 132 -10.07 -0.27 -6.52
C ARG A 132 -11.05 0.61 -7.29
N PHE A 133 -10.71 1.88 -7.53
CA PHE A 133 -11.59 2.88 -8.09
C PHE A 133 -11.02 3.45 -9.39
N ASP A 134 -11.84 3.54 -10.41
CA ASP A 134 -11.44 4.15 -11.69
C ASP A 134 -11.75 5.67 -11.69
N ASN A 135 -10.99 6.40 -10.86
CA ASN A 135 -11.10 7.85 -10.76
C ASN A 135 -10.08 8.57 -11.66
N SER A 136 -10.25 9.89 -11.81
CA SER A 136 -9.21 10.74 -12.39
C SER A 136 -7.99 10.81 -11.46
N LEU A 137 -6.80 11.09 -12.00
CA LEU A 137 -5.58 11.19 -11.18
C LEU A 137 -5.69 12.29 -10.12
N LYS A 138 -6.27 13.44 -10.48
CA LYS A 138 -6.44 14.57 -9.56
C LYS A 138 -7.35 14.21 -8.39
N ASP A 139 -8.52 13.65 -8.69
CA ASP A 139 -9.48 13.23 -7.65
C ASP A 139 -8.90 12.15 -6.74
N THR A 140 -8.14 11.21 -7.33
CA THR A 140 -7.46 10.16 -6.56
C THR A 140 -6.48 10.75 -5.57
N VAL A 141 -5.63 11.70 -5.98
CA VAL A 141 -4.63 12.31 -5.09
C VAL A 141 -5.30 13.13 -3.98
N VAL A 142 -6.30 13.95 -4.32
CA VAL A 142 -7.02 14.77 -3.33
C VAL A 142 -7.73 13.88 -2.30
N LYS A 143 -8.50 12.89 -2.77
CA LYS A 143 -9.19 11.95 -1.87
C LYS A 143 -8.21 11.12 -1.04
N ALA A 144 -7.11 10.66 -1.64
CA ALA A 144 -6.08 9.90 -0.93
C ALA A 144 -5.41 10.73 0.17
N PHE A 145 -5.14 12.01 -0.08
CA PHE A 145 -4.62 12.93 0.93
C PHE A 145 -5.58 13.08 2.11
N LEU A 146 -6.86 13.33 1.83
CA LEU A 146 -7.90 13.45 2.86
C LEU A 146 -8.05 12.15 3.67
N ILE A 147 -8.11 11.00 2.97
CA ILE A 147 -8.20 9.68 3.63
C ILE A 147 -6.97 9.42 4.48
N GLY A 148 -5.77 9.74 3.99
CA GLY A 148 -4.52 9.59 4.72
C GLY A 148 -4.51 10.38 6.03
N MET A 149 -4.98 11.62 6.00
CA MET A 149 -5.11 12.46 7.21
C MET A 149 -6.16 11.91 8.18
N MET A 150 -7.33 11.54 7.67
CA MET A 150 -8.43 11.01 8.53
C MET A 150 -8.11 9.61 9.07
N SER A 151 -7.27 8.86 8.38
CA SER A 151 -6.90 7.48 8.72
C SER A 151 -5.53 7.38 9.38
N PHE A 152 -5.05 8.47 10.02
CA PHE A 152 -3.74 8.55 10.66
C PHE A 152 -3.36 7.31 11.50
N PRO A 153 -4.26 6.72 12.35
CA PRO A 153 -3.89 5.53 13.13
C PRO A 153 -3.53 4.32 12.25
N TYR A 154 -4.17 4.14 11.09
CA TYR A 154 -3.81 3.05 10.18
C TYR A 154 -2.47 3.31 9.49
N THR A 155 -2.20 4.57 9.13
CA THR A 155 -0.90 4.99 8.58
C THR A 155 0.23 4.71 9.55
N VAL A 156 0.05 5.06 10.83
CA VAL A 156 1.04 4.79 11.89
C VAL A 156 1.31 3.28 12.00
N VAL A 157 0.28 2.45 11.98
CA VAL A 157 0.45 0.98 12.03
C VAL A 157 1.25 0.48 10.83
N ILE A 158 0.96 0.93 9.61
CA ILE A 158 1.68 0.52 8.40
C ILE A 158 3.16 0.93 8.49
N VAL A 159 3.43 2.17 8.89
CA VAL A 159 4.80 2.69 9.03
C VAL A 159 5.57 1.93 10.12
N LEU A 160 4.96 1.69 11.28
CA LEU A 160 5.57 0.90 12.35
C LEU A 160 5.88 -0.52 11.89
N MET A 161 4.98 -1.19 11.18
CA MET A 161 5.22 -2.51 10.62
C MET A 161 6.41 -2.49 9.64
N ALA A 162 6.51 -1.48 8.77
CA ALA A 162 7.62 -1.35 7.84
C ALA A 162 8.94 -1.11 8.57
N ILE A 163 8.98 -0.24 9.57
CA ILE A 163 10.16 0.06 10.39
C ILE A 163 10.60 -1.18 11.17
N ILE A 164 9.69 -1.86 11.85
CA ILE A 164 10.01 -3.07 12.63
C ILE A 164 10.56 -4.16 11.70
N GLY A 165 9.92 -4.40 10.55
CA GLY A 165 10.39 -5.36 9.56
C GLY A 165 11.80 -5.04 9.05
N PHE A 166 12.09 -3.76 8.81
CA PHE A 166 13.41 -3.30 8.40
C PHE A 166 14.46 -3.47 9.50
N LEU A 167 14.16 -3.05 10.73
CA LEU A 167 15.09 -3.15 11.86
C LEU A 167 15.48 -4.60 12.17
N ILE A 168 14.50 -5.51 12.19
CA ILE A 168 14.76 -6.94 12.39
C ILE A 168 15.67 -7.49 11.28
N SER A 169 15.51 -6.98 10.04
CA SER A 169 16.30 -7.44 8.88
C SER A 169 17.78 -7.07 8.96
N ILE A 170 18.16 -6.01 9.65
CA ILE A 170 19.55 -5.48 9.70
C ILE A 170 20.27 -5.76 11.03
N GLU A 171 19.65 -6.46 11.97
CA GLU A 171 20.19 -6.67 13.33
C GLU A 171 21.51 -7.46 13.32
N SER A 172 21.66 -8.45 12.43
CA SER A 172 22.91 -9.18 12.24
C SER A 172 23.01 -9.76 10.83
N LEU A 173 24.24 -10.19 10.42
CA LEU A 173 24.46 -10.80 9.11
C LEU A 173 23.62 -12.07 8.89
N VAL A 174 23.41 -12.84 9.92
CA VAL A 174 22.57 -14.06 9.88
C VAL A 174 21.10 -13.69 9.73
N HIS A 175 20.61 -12.68 10.47
CA HIS A 175 19.25 -12.17 10.32
C HIS A 175 19.01 -11.56 8.94
N LEU A 176 20.02 -10.91 8.34
CA LEU A 176 19.95 -10.38 6.99
C LEU A 176 19.71 -11.49 5.95
N LEU A 177 20.37 -12.65 6.06
CA LEU A 177 20.15 -13.79 5.17
C LEU A 177 18.74 -14.38 5.31
N TYR A 178 18.27 -14.59 6.54
CA TYR A 178 16.90 -15.06 6.79
C TYR A 178 15.85 -14.05 6.35
N ALA A 179 16.08 -12.76 6.59
CA ALA A 179 15.20 -11.70 6.15
C ALA A 179 15.13 -11.64 4.61
N PHE A 180 16.27 -11.77 3.93
CA PHE A 180 16.29 -11.82 2.47
C PHE A 180 15.44 -12.99 1.93
N ALA A 181 15.61 -14.19 2.48
CA ALA A 181 14.81 -15.35 2.12
C ALA A 181 13.31 -15.13 2.40
N PHE A 182 12.97 -14.56 3.56
CA PHE A 182 11.59 -14.24 3.93
C PHE A 182 10.95 -13.20 2.99
N TRP A 183 11.63 -12.07 2.74
CA TRP A 183 11.14 -11.03 1.84
C TRP A 183 11.02 -11.52 0.41
N PHE A 184 11.97 -12.36 -0.04
CA PHE A 184 11.93 -12.95 -1.38
C PHE A 184 10.78 -13.93 -1.56
N LEU A 185 10.50 -14.79 -0.55
CA LEU A 185 9.47 -15.82 -0.64
C LEU A 185 8.06 -15.28 -0.43
N ILE A 186 7.81 -14.49 0.62
CA ILE A 186 6.44 -14.16 1.05
C ILE A 186 6.29 -12.74 1.61
N GLY A 187 7.39 -12.06 1.96
CA GLY A 187 7.37 -10.85 2.77
C GLY A 187 6.56 -9.71 2.16
N PHE A 188 6.81 -9.36 0.90
CA PHE A 188 6.07 -8.28 0.23
C PHE A 188 4.59 -8.64 0.02
N GLY A 189 4.29 -9.89 -0.35
CA GLY A 189 2.92 -10.37 -0.52
C GLY A 189 2.12 -10.30 0.79
N LEU A 190 2.70 -10.75 1.89
CA LEU A 190 2.09 -10.70 3.22
C LEU A 190 1.91 -9.25 3.69
N PHE A 191 2.94 -8.41 3.55
CA PHE A 191 2.87 -7.00 3.89
C PHE A 191 1.78 -6.29 3.08
N GLY A 192 1.75 -6.49 1.76
CA GLY A 192 0.72 -5.94 0.88
C GLY A 192 -0.69 -6.40 1.24
N TYR A 193 -0.86 -7.67 1.61
CA TYR A 193 -2.15 -8.20 2.05
C TYR A 193 -2.63 -7.55 3.36
N ILE A 194 -1.74 -7.35 4.34
CA ILE A 194 -2.09 -6.67 5.59
C ILE A 194 -2.42 -5.20 5.33
N CYS A 195 -1.58 -4.49 4.55
CA CYS A 195 -1.83 -3.10 4.16
C CYS A 195 -3.16 -2.94 3.42
N SER A 196 -3.48 -3.85 2.48
CA SER A 196 -4.74 -3.80 1.74
C SER A 196 -5.97 -3.92 2.65
N ARG A 197 -5.88 -4.68 3.74
CA ARG A 197 -6.94 -4.75 4.76
C ARG A 197 -7.13 -3.43 5.50
N LEU A 198 -6.03 -2.74 5.82
CA LEU A 198 -6.06 -1.46 6.51
C LEU A 198 -6.61 -0.37 5.58
N PHE A 199 -6.20 -0.34 4.30
CA PHE A 199 -6.74 0.57 3.30
C PHE A 199 -8.25 0.40 3.11
N LEU A 200 -8.75 -0.85 3.01
CA LEU A 200 -10.19 -1.09 2.90
C LEU A 200 -10.98 -0.59 4.12
N ARG A 201 -10.41 -0.66 5.32
CA ARG A 201 -11.04 -0.11 6.52
C ARG A 201 -11.05 1.42 6.50
N ALA A 202 -9.95 2.02 6.02
CA ALA A 202 -9.84 3.47 5.85
C ALA A 202 -10.86 3.98 4.83
N PHE A 203 -10.97 3.34 3.66
CA PHE A 203 -11.93 3.70 2.62
C PHE A 203 -13.38 3.60 3.08
N ARG A 204 -13.75 2.53 3.79
CA ARG A 204 -15.12 2.39 4.34
C ARG A 204 -15.50 3.50 5.31
N ARG A 205 -14.55 3.97 6.12
CA ARG A 205 -14.80 5.10 7.02
C ARG A 205 -15.03 6.41 6.27
N PHE A 206 -14.34 6.60 5.17
CA PHE A 206 -14.47 7.79 4.34
C PHE A 206 -15.81 7.79 3.60
N THR A 207 -16.16 6.71 2.88
CA THR A 207 -17.43 6.57 2.16
C THR A 207 -18.63 6.73 3.10
N ARG A 208 -18.59 6.12 4.28
CA ARG A 208 -19.67 6.26 5.27
C ARG A 208 -19.85 7.70 5.76
N LYS A 209 -18.78 8.50 5.79
CA LYS A 209 -18.87 9.91 6.19
C LYS A 209 -19.41 10.81 5.06
N GLU A 210 -19.18 10.46 3.80
CA GLU A 210 -19.75 11.18 2.65
C GLU A 210 -21.26 10.91 2.53
N GLU A 211 -21.73 9.70 2.83
CA GLU A 211 -23.15 9.33 2.75
C GLU A 211 -24.03 9.96 3.86
N LEU A 212 -23.47 10.24 5.03
CA LEU A 212 -24.23 10.79 6.17
C LEU A 212 -24.75 12.24 5.95
N PRO A 213 -24.01 13.17 5.34
CA PRO A 213 -24.53 14.52 5.05
C PRO A 213 -25.63 14.53 4.00
N GLU A 214 -25.48 13.74 2.90
CA GLU A 214 -26.52 13.68 1.85
C GLU A 214 -27.88 13.16 2.36
N VAL A 215 -27.85 12.15 3.23
CA VAL A 215 -29.08 11.60 3.81
C VAL A 215 -29.74 12.57 4.77
N SER A 216 -28.97 13.37 5.52
CA SER A 216 -29.52 14.38 6.43
C SER A 216 -30.13 15.57 5.69
N GLU A 217 -29.52 16.00 4.59
CA GLU A 217 -30.03 17.08 3.75
C GLU A 217 -31.32 16.71 3.03
N ILE A 218 -31.42 15.48 2.50
CA ILE A 218 -32.64 14.96 1.86
C ILE A 218 -33.79 14.83 2.87
N GLN A 219 -33.50 14.40 4.12
CA GLN A 219 -34.51 14.32 5.17
C GLN A 219 -35.00 15.70 5.67
N GLU A 220 -34.17 16.72 5.62
CA GLU A 220 -34.57 18.09 5.94
C GLU A 220 -35.38 18.75 4.82
N GLU A 221 -35.13 18.41 3.55
CA GLU A 221 -35.96 18.88 2.43
C GLU A 221 -37.34 18.22 2.39
N ASP A 222 -37.44 16.92 2.73
CA ASP A 222 -38.72 16.18 2.73
C ASP A 222 -39.64 16.57 3.92
N ASN A 223 -39.08 17.20 4.95
CA ASN A 223 -39.80 17.69 6.13
C ASN A 223 -40.18 19.19 6.05
N ARG A 224 -39.90 19.87 4.93
CA ARG A 224 -40.35 21.28 4.64
C ARG A 224 -41.48 21.34 3.67
#